data_af31755ca3d4dce25d23ecc1cf47dd34
#
_entry.id   af31755ca3d4dce25d23ecc1cf47dd34
#
_cell.length_a   1.000
_cell.length_b   1.000
_cell.length_c   1.000
_cell.angle_alpha   90.00
_cell.angle_beta   90.00
_cell.angle_gamma   90.00
#
_symmetry.space_group_name_H-M   'P 1'
#
loop_
_entity.id
_entity.type
_entity.pdbx_description
1 polymer ?
#
loop_
_entity_poly.entity_id
_entity_poly.type
_entity_poly.pdbx_seq_one_letter_code
_entity_poly.pdbx_strand_id
1 'polypeptide(L)'
;MTTNIFFVGLDAFNRETLAMLPQAHTCTFHAALTIDEIRDVDSYDIDALVETAAERMAACPGGVHGVASFFDFPGTIIAAILAQRFGLPGPSLESLLKLEHKYWSRLEQQKVIPENIPAFRAFDPFDDDAYAKLDLIPPFWIKPIKSFRSYLAFDIQSERQFRDVMQVCRERAGAITDPFRSVMTDYGMPQELADMPETFIAESPIGGAQCTLEGYVYNGQVVVYGVVDSVREPDGHSFSRYEYPSFLPLEIQHRMIDVARAAIKQAGFDNAPFNVEFFYDQTADHVWLLEVNPRASQSHADLFHKVHGVPHLSVIVDLALGRKPKPMDRHGKWNVAAHLFLRHFGDGRVVRVPTRQAMDHLGKRQPDTRVKIDVAKGQRLADLRNQDSYSYELANIYIGGRDRAEILDKYDEALAALQFEIEPETHDVRPNERAPLLDE
;
A
#
# COMPACT_ATOMS: atom_id res chain seq x y z
N MET A 1 -33.89 0.11 8.28
CA MET A 1 -33.13 1.20 7.65
C MET A 1 -31.80 0.62 7.22
N THR A 2 -31.34 0.89 6.03
CA THR A 2 -30.04 0.41 5.51
C THR A 2 -28.93 1.29 6.05
N THR A 3 -27.83 0.70 6.47
CA THR A 3 -26.66 1.42 6.99
C THR A 3 -25.78 1.88 5.81
N ASN A 4 -25.61 3.19 5.63
CA ASN A 4 -24.82 3.76 4.53
C ASN A 4 -23.36 3.95 4.97
N ILE A 5 -22.43 3.34 4.24
CA ILE A 5 -20.99 3.43 4.47
C ILE A 5 -20.34 3.99 3.21
N PHE A 6 -19.51 5.00 3.37
CA PHE A 6 -18.82 5.67 2.28
C PHE A 6 -17.36 5.26 2.22
N PHE A 7 -16.85 5.07 1.02
CA PHE A 7 -15.44 4.79 0.77
C PHE A 7 -14.81 5.89 -0.08
N VAL A 8 -13.66 6.37 0.37
CA VAL A 8 -12.80 7.25 -0.42
C VAL A 8 -11.90 6.37 -1.29
N GLY A 9 -12.05 6.48 -2.60
CA GLY A 9 -11.30 5.68 -3.57
C GLY A 9 -11.95 4.34 -3.93
N LEU A 10 -13.29 4.24 -3.95
CA LEU A 10 -13.97 2.99 -4.30
C LEU A 10 -13.91 2.72 -5.80
N ASP A 11 -13.34 1.58 -6.18
CA ASP A 11 -13.31 1.04 -7.54
C ASP A 11 -14.26 -0.17 -7.73
N ALA A 12 -14.37 -0.66 -8.96
CA ALA A 12 -15.25 -1.78 -9.30
C ALA A 12 -14.80 -3.08 -8.61
N PHE A 13 -13.50 -3.37 -8.56
CA PHE A 13 -12.94 -4.60 -7.98
C PHE A 13 -13.18 -4.65 -6.46
N ASN A 14 -12.96 -3.53 -5.76
CA ASN A 14 -13.23 -3.46 -4.34
C ASN A 14 -14.73 -3.45 -4.03
N ARG A 15 -15.58 -2.88 -4.91
CA ARG A 15 -17.04 -2.98 -4.79
C ARG A 15 -17.51 -4.43 -4.83
N GLU A 16 -16.98 -5.25 -5.75
CA GLU A 16 -17.25 -6.69 -5.79
C GLU A 16 -16.79 -7.39 -4.51
N THR A 17 -15.63 -7.04 -3.99
CA THR A 17 -15.09 -7.59 -2.73
C THR A 17 -15.97 -7.21 -1.53
N LEU A 18 -16.44 -5.97 -1.46
CA LEU A 18 -17.38 -5.51 -0.43
C LEU A 18 -18.72 -6.25 -0.51
N ALA A 19 -19.17 -6.61 -1.70
CA ALA A 19 -20.42 -7.40 -1.88
C ALA A 19 -20.33 -8.83 -1.32
N MET A 20 -19.12 -9.36 -1.12
CA MET A 20 -18.88 -10.67 -0.48
C MET A 20 -18.92 -10.62 1.06
N LEU A 21 -18.95 -9.43 1.66
CA LEU A 21 -18.93 -9.26 3.11
C LEU A 21 -20.27 -9.67 3.74
N PRO A 22 -20.24 -10.27 4.95
CA PRO A 22 -21.47 -10.49 5.72
C PRO A 22 -22.29 -9.21 5.94
N GLN A 23 -21.61 -8.07 6.09
CA GLN A 23 -22.24 -6.76 6.28
C GLN A 23 -23.02 -6.27 5.05
N ALA A 24 -22.77 -6.83 3.83
CA ALA A 24 -23.46 -6.42 2.61
C ALA A 24 -25.00 -6.63 2.66
N HIS A 25 -25.49 -7.53 3.50
CA HIS A 25 -26.92 -7.75 3.70
C HIS A 25 -27.61 -6.59 4.47
N THR A 26 -26.86 -5.79 5.21
CA THR A 26 -27.40 -4.71 6.06
C THR A 26 -26.83 -3.33 5.74
N CYS A 27 -25.76 -3.29 4.94
CA CYS A 27 -25.06 -2.07 4.57
C CYS A 27 -25.17 -1.80 3.07
N THR A 28 -25.22 -0.52 2.72
CA THR A 28 -25.00 -0.05 1.34
C THR A 28 -23.66 0.68 1.29
N PHE A 29 -22.84 0.30 0.33
CA PHE A 29 -21.51 0.86 0.13
C PHE A 29 -21.53 1.89 -0.99
N HIS A 30 -21.11 3.11 -0.67
CA HIS A 30 -21.10 4.26 -1.57
C HIS A 30 -19.67 4.73 -1.82
N ALA A 31 -19.39 5.29 -3.00
CA ALA A 31 -18.18 6.05 -3.23
C ALA A 31 -18.39 7.48 -2.72
N ALA A 32 -17.64 7.90 -1.70
CA ALA A 32 -17.48 9.32 -1.37
C ALA A 32 -16.69 9.98 -2.51
N LEU A 33 -15.58 9.32 -2.91
CA LEU A 33 -14.82 9.60 -4.12
C LEU A 33 -14.50 8.26 -4.80
N THR A 34 -14.43 8.28 -6.13
CA THR A 34 -13.96 7.14 -6.92
C THR A 34 -12.44 7.04 -6.88
N ILE A 35 -11.89 5.89 -7.28
CA ILE A 35 -10.44 5.72 -7.36
C ILE A 35 -9.81 6.69 -8.38
N ASP A 36 -10.49 6.95 -9.50
CA ASP A 36 -9.97 7.82 -10.56
C ASP A 36 -9.85 9.27 -10.09
N GLU A 37 -10.71 9.71 -9.16
CA GLU A 37 -10.67 11.05 -8.56
C GLU A 37 -9.51 11.25 -7.58
N ILE A 38 -8.93 10.17 -7.03
CA ILE A 38 -7.88 10.26 -6.00
C ILE A 38 -6.55 9.62 -6.40
N ARG A 39 -6.49 8.90 -7.53
CA ARG A 39 -5.27 8.19 -7.95
C ARG A 39 -4.70 8.67 -9.27
N ASP A 40 -5.55 8.94 -10.23
CA ASP A 40 -5.13 9.22 -11.61
C ASP A 40 -5.13 10.74 -11.92
N VAL A 41 -4.71 11.54 -10.94
CA VAL A 41 -4.63 13.00 -11.02
C VAL A 41 -3.18 13.48 -11.03
N ASP A 42 -2.94 14.62 -11.65
CA ASP A 42 -1.59 15.22 -11.74
C ASP A 42 -1.23 16.04 -10.48
N SER A 43 -2.24 16.48 -9.73
CA SER A 43 -2.09 17.18 -8.45
C SER A 43 -3.31 16.94 -7.57
N TYR A 44 -3.15 17.13 -6.27
CA TYR A 44 -4.22 16.95 -5.28
C TYR A 44 -4.63 18.31 -4.69
N ASP A 45 -5.87 18.71 -4.94
CA ASP A 45 -6.56 19.74 -4.16
C ASP A 45 -7.38 19.04 -3.08
N ILE A 46 -6.78 18.88 -1.90
CA ILE A 46 -7.39 18.11 -0.81
C ILE A 46 -8.69 18.74 -0.33
N ASP A 47 -8.76 20.05 -0.23
CA ASP A 47 -9.96 20.76 0.23
C ASP A 47 -11.11 20.59 -0.76
N ALA A 48 -10.87 20.73 -2.06
CA ALA A 48 -11.87 20.49 -3.08
C ALA A 48 -12.36 19.04 -3.08
N LEU A 49 -11.48 18.06 -2.88
CA LEU A 49 -11.85 16.65 -2.76
C LEU A 49 -12.67 16.38 -1.50
N VAL A 50 -12.31 16.95 -0.36
CA VAL A 50 -13.07 16.86 0.89
C VAL A 50 -14.46 17.45 0.74
N GLU A 51 -14.60 18.66 0.16
CA GLU A 51 -15.91 19.29 -0.06
C GLU A 51 -16.78 18.46 -1.00
N THR A 52 -16.24 18.00 -2.12
CA THR A 52 -16.96 17.12 -3.07
C THR A 52 -17.48 15.84 -2.39
N ALA A 53 -16.63 15.20 -1.59
CA ALA A 53 -17.03 14.01 -0.84
C ALA A 53 -18.09 14.31 0.22
N ALA A 54 -17.93 15.42 0.95
CA ALA A 54 -18.85 15.85 2.00
C ALA A 54 -20.25 16.17 1.43
N GLU A 55 -20.33 16.84 0.29
CA GLU A 55 -21.60 17.11 -0.40
C GLU A 55 -22.31 15.82 -0.81
N ARG A 56 -21.59 14.86 -1.40
CA ARG A 56 -22.14 13.55 -1.77
C ARG A 56 -22.65 12.77 -0.57
N MET A 57 -21.89 12.78 0.53
CA MET A 57 -22.27 12.12 1.78
C MET A 57 -23.50 12.78 2.39
N ALA A 58 -23.55 14.11 2.47
CA ALA A 58 -24.68 14.87 3.04
C ALA A 58 -25.97 14.69 2.23
N ALA A 59 -25.87 14.53 0.91
CA ALA A 59 -27.01 14.30 0.02
C ALA A 59 -27.59 12.88 0.11
N CYS A 60 -26.94 11.95 0.83
CA CYS A 60 -27.38 10.56 0.87
C CYS A 60 -28.68 10.37 1.67
N PRO A 61 -29.74 9.82 1.09
CA PRO A 61 -30.95 9.48 1.82
C PRO A 61 -30.69 8.47 2.93
N GLY A 62 -31.18 8.75 4.13
CA GLY A 62 -30.98 7.88 5.30
C GLY A 62 -29.71 8.18 6.11
N GLY A 63 -28.94 9.21 5.71
CA GLY A 63 -27.77 9.69 6.45
C GLY A 63 -26.50 8.87 6.24
N VAL A 64 -25.43 9.30 6.90
CA VAL A 64 -24.09 8.71 6.84
C VAL A 64 -23.81 7.96 8.15
N HIS A 65 -23.34 6.73 8.08
CA HIS A 65 -23.10 5.88 9.25
C HIS A 65 -21.64 5.50 9.43
N GLY A 66 -20.83 5.63 8.38
CA GLY A 66 -19.40 5.37 8.42
C GLY A 66 -18.70 5.87 7.17
N VAL A 67 -17.43 6.19 7.30
CA VAL A 67 -16.53 6.52 6.19
C VAL A 67 -15.18 5.84 6.40
N ALA A 68 -14.57 5.34 5.33
CA ALA A 68 -13.30 4.66 5.36
C ALA A 68 -12.54 4.81 4.04
N SER A 69 -11.26 4.43 4.06
CA SER A 69 -10.46 4.21 2.87
C SER A 69 -9.56 2.99 3.07
N PHE A 70 -9.19 2.34 1.98
CA PHE A 70 -8.15 1.32 1.92
C PHE A 70 -7.00 1.73 0.98
N PHE A 71 -6.98 3.00 0.60
CA PHE A 71 -5.89 3.62 -0.18
C PHE A 71 -5.07 4.54 0.70
N ASP A 72 -3.75 4.60 0.42
CA ASP A 72 -2.85 5.57 0.99
C ASP A 72 -3.28 7.01 0.70
N PHE A 73 -2.42 7.95 1.05
CA PHE A 73 -2.63 9.36 0.70
C PHE A 73 -3.10 9.52 -0.76
N PRO A 74 -4.12 10.34 -1.03
CA PRO A 74 -4.87 11.18 -0.08
C PRO A 74 -6.05 10.47 0.59
N GLY A 75 -6.35 9.22 0.24
CA GLY A 75 -7.57 8.50 0.62
C GLY A 75 -7.77 8.38 2.13
N THR A 76 -6.74 7.95 2.87
CA THR A 76 -6.76 7.80 4.34
C THR A 76 -7.01 9.13 5.04
N ILE A 77 -6.34 10.19 4.58
CA ILE A 77 -6.45 11.54 5.16
C ILE A 77 -7.83 12.12 4.92
N ILE A 78 -8.34 12.06 3.69
CA ILE A 78 -9.69 12.53 3.35
C ILE A 78 -10.74 11.77 4.17
N ALA A 79 -10.61 10.46 4.32
CA ALA A 79 -11.53 9.67 5.13
C ALA A 79 -11.51 10.09 6.61
N ALA A 80 -10.34 10.38 7.19
CA ALA A 80 -10.22 10.84 8.57
C ALA A 80 -10.82 12.24 8.76
N ILE A 81 -10.59 13.18 7.83
CA ILE A 81 -11.19 14.52 7.87
C ILE A 81 -12.73 14.42 7.79
N LEU A 82 -13.25 13.59 6.88
CA LEU A 82 -14.69 13.37 6.75
C LEU A 82 -15.28 12.68 7.99
N ALA A 83 -14.59 11.70 8.59
CA ALA A 83 -15.01 11.06 9.83
C ALA A 83 -15.16 12.11 10.94
N GLN A 84 -14.16 12.98 11.13
CA GLN A 84 -14.23 14.07 12.10
C GLN A 84 -15.37 15.05 11.79
N ARG A 85 -15.53 15.47 10.54
CA ARG A 85 -16.56 16.43 10.11
C ARG A 85 -17.98 15.92 10.35
N PHE A 86 -18.22 14.63 10.15
CA PHE A 86 -19.53 14.00 10.33
C PHE A 86 -19.73 13.37 11.72
N GLY A 87 -18.77 13.51 12.64
CA GLY A 87 -18.84 12.91 13.98
C GLY A 87 -18.86 11.38 13.96
N LEU A 88 -18.18 10.76 13.00
CA LEU A 88 -18.11 9.33 12.80
C LEU A 88 -16.85 8.72 13.46
N PRO A 89 -16.88 7.42 13.78
CA PRO A 89 -15.69 6.71 14.23
C PRO A 89 -14.56 6.75 13.20
N GLY A 90 -13.32 6.86 13.67
CA GLY A 90 -12.12 6.87 12.84
C GLY A 90 -10.88 7.23 13.64
N PRO A 91 -9.69 7.19 13.04
CA PRO A 91 -8.44 7.61 13.66
C PRO A 91 -8.42 9.15 13.80
N SER A 92 -7.65 9.65 14.76
CA SER A 92 -7.32 11.07 14.77
C SER A 92 -6.40 11.40 13.59
N LEU A 93 -6.58 12.58 13.00
CA LEU A 93 -5.74 13.01 11.87
C LEU A 93 -4.26 13.10 12.29
N GLU A 94 -3.97 13.55 13.50
CA GLU A 94 -2.61 13.61 14.04
C GLU A 94 -1.96 12.22 14.08
N SER A 95 -2.63 11.20 14.63
CA SER A 95 -2.07 9.85 14.72
C SER A 95 -1.86 9.23 13.34
N LEU A 96 -2.72 9.55 12.39
CA LEU A 96 -2.61 9.12 11.01
C LEU A 96 -1.40 9.76 10.33
N LEU A 97 -1.25 11.08 10.45
CA LEU A 97 -0.13 11.82 9.87
C LEU A 97 1.23 11.41 10.49
N LYS A 98 1.29 11.08 11.79
CA LYS A 98 2.49 10.50 12.43
C LYS A 98 2.95 9.21 11.73
N LEU A 99 2.04 8.41 11.23
CA LEU A 99 2.37 7.17 10.53
C LEU A 99 2.66 7.40 9.05
N GLU A 100 1.95 8.31 8.42
CA GLU A 100 2.06 8.64 7.00
C GLU A 100 3.34 9.44 6.66
N HIS A 101 3.81 10.29 7.56
CA HIS A 101 5.02 11.10 7.38
C HIS A 101 6.25 10.28 7.80
N LYS A 102 7.01 9.77 6.84
CA LYS A 102 8.10 8.80 7.09
C LYS A 102 9.09 9.26 8.15
N TYR A 103 9.52 10.53 8.12
CA TYR A 103 10.45 11.04 9.11
C TYR A 103 9.82 11.17 10.50
N TRP A 104 8.59 11.69 10.62
CA TRP A 104 7.89 11.75 11.91
C TRP A 104 7.63 10.36 12.47
N SER A 105 7.23 9.43 11.61
CA SER A 105 7.06 8.02 11.98
C SER A 105 8.36 7.45 12.59
N ARG A 106 9.53 7.71 11.98
CA ARG A 106 10.82 7.29 12.53
C ARG A 106 11.17 7.95 13.87
N LEU A 107 10.88 9.24 14.04
CA LEU A 107 11.06 9.91 15.33
C LEU A 107 10.23 9.31 16.45
N GLU A 108 8.96 8.93 16.16
CA GLU A 108 8.11 8.24 17.14
C GLU A 108 8.59 6.81 17.41
N GLN A 109 8.96 6.07 16.37
CA GLN A 109 9.48 4.70 16.47
C GLN A 109 10.79 4.67 17.28
N GLN A 110 11.69 5.63 17.10
CA GLN A 110 12.95 5.71 17.82
C GLN A 110 12.78 5.77 19.34
N LYS A 111 11.66 6.32 19.82
CA LYS A 111 11.37 6.42 21.26
C LYS A 111 11.07 5.07 21.91
N VAL A 112 10.60 4.09 21.16
CA VAL A 112 10.06 2.83 21.70
C VAL A 112 10.66 1.56 21.11
N ILE A 113 11.21 1.62 19.88
CA ILE A 113 11.80 0.49 19.16
C ILE A 113 13.08 0.89 18.42
N PRO A 114 14.04 1.60 19.05
CA PRO A 114 15.23 2.14 18.37
C PRO A 114 16.07 1.04 17.69
N GLU A 115 16.04 -0.17 18.19
CA GLU A 115 16.79 -1.29 17.66
C GLU A 115 16.17 -1.91 16.40
N ASN A 116 14.87 -1.65 16.15
CA ASN A 116 14.14 -2.29 15.05
C ASN A 116 13.93 -1.38 13.84
N ILE A 117 14.60 -0.22 13.80
CA ILE A 117 14.51 0.75 12.70
C ILE A 117 15.91 1.04 12.13
N PRO A 118 16.01 1.36 10.82
CA PRO A 118 17.29 1.77 10.24
C PRO A 118 17.77 3.09 10.85
N ALA A 119 19.08 3.36 10.76
CA ALA A 119 19.58 4.72 10.94
C ALA A 119 18.97 5.63 9.88
N PHE A 120 18.53 6.82 10.26
CA PHE A 120 17.80 7.71 9.36
C PHE A 120 18.17 9.17 9.55
N ARG A 121 18.03 9.95 8.48
CA ARG A 121 18.18 11.41 8.47
C ARG A 121 17.18 12.03 7.50
N ALA A 122 16.57 13.14 7.87
CA ALA A 122 15.86 13.98 6.91
C ALA A 122 16.84 14.92 6.19
N PHE A 123 16.52 15.29 4.96
CA PHE A 123 17.30 16.27 4.22
C PHE A 123 16.45 17.05 3.21
N ASP A 124 16.91 18.25 2.89
CA ASP A 124 16.35 19.10 1.83
C ASP A 124 17.06 18.77 0.51
N PRO A 125 16.34 18.32 -0.53
CA PRO A 125 16.96 18.05 -1.84
C PRO A 125 17.50 19.33 -2.51
N PHE A 126 17.10 20.53 -2.07
CA PHE A 126 17.58 21.80 -2.59
C PHE A 126 18.83 22.32 -1.85
N ASP A 127 19.25 21.68 -0.77
CA ASP A 127 20.49 21.97 -0.09
C ASP A 127 21.66 21.30 -0.83
N ASP A 128 22.57 22.09 -1.37
CA ASP A 128 23.74 21.58 -2.11
C ASP A 128 24.73 20.82 -1.20
N ASP A 129 24.70 21.07 0.11
CA ASP A 129 25.50 20.40 1.12
C ASP A 129 24.78 19.18 1.75
N ALA A 130 23.59 18.80 1.25
CA ALA A 130 22.78 17.74 1.82
C ALA A 130 23.56 16.45 2.05
N TYR A 131 24.36 15.99 1.07
CA TYR A 131 25.14 14.76 1.20
C TYR A 131 26.10 14.79 2.41
N ALA A 132 26.83 15.87 2.58
CA ALA A 132 27.78 16.03 3.69
C ALA A 132 27.08 16.07 5.06
N LYS A 133 25.84 16.59 5.12
CA LYS A 133 25.04 16.71 6.34
C LYS A 133 24.32 15.42 6.73
N LEU A 134 24.16 14.46 5.83
CA LEU A 134 23.45 13.19 6.10
C LEU A 134 24.15 12.35 7.18
N ASP A 135 25.48 12.42 7.29
CA ASP A 135 26.25 11.59 8.23
C ASP A 135 25.90 10.09 8.08
N LEU A 136 25.65 9.64 6.84
CA LEU A 136 25.42 8.27 6.44
C LEU A 136 26.45 7.87 5.38
N ILE A 137 26.98 6.67 5.50
CA ILE A 137 27.93 6.10 4.53
C ILE A 137 27.13 5.22 3.54
N PRO A 138 27.33 5.37 2.21
CA PRO A 138 26.73 4.48 1.25
C PRO A 138 27.08 2.99 1.49
N PRO A 139 26.19 2.04 1.19
CA PRO A 139 24.89 2.28 0.56
C PRO A 139 23.83 2.80 1.56
N PHE A 140 22.91 3.63 1.07
CA PHE A 140 21.72 4.03 1.79
C PHE A 140 20.56 4.34 0.82
N TRP A 141 19.34 4.20 1.30
CA TRP A 141 18.15 4.56 0.53
C TRP A 141 17.74 6.00 0.80
N ILE A 142 17.29 6.69 -0.26
CA ILE A 142 16.58 7.97 -0.13
C ILE A 142 15.17 7.85 -0.69
N LYS A 143 14.24 8.56 -0.10
CA LYS A 143 12.84 8.62 -0.55
C LYS A 143 12.16 9.88 -0.02
N PRO A 144 11.09 10.39 -0.68
CA PRO A 144 10.30 11.48 -0.14
C PRO A 144 9.71 11.12 1.22
N ILE A 145 9.54 12.12 2.10
CA ILE A 145 8.86 11.95 3.41
C ILE A 145 7.45 11.41 3.27
N LYS A 146 6.79 11.68 2.14
CA LYS A 146 5.54 11.05 1.71
C LYS A 146 5.70 10.52 0.29
N SER A 147 5.55 9.23 0.14
CA SER A 147 5.54 8.52 -1.15
C SER A 147 4.90 7.15 -0.98
N PHE A 148 4.49 6.53 -2.07
CA PHE A 148 3.97 5.17 -2.13
C PHE A 148 4.52 4.45 -3.37
N ARG A 149 4.48 3.11 -3.39
CA ARG A 149 4.97 2.27 -4.50
C ARG A 149 6.39 2.59 -4.97
N SER A 150 7.30 2.85 -4.02
CA SER A 150 8.71 3.20 -4.30
C SER A 150 8.90 4.45 -5.19
N TYR A 151 7.91 5.36 -5.26
CA TYR A 151 8.04 6.59 -6.01
C TYR A 151 9.19 7.43 -5.47
N LEU A 152 10.15 7.79 -6.35
CA LEU A 152 11.39 8.51 -6.03
C LEU A 152 12.20 7.86 -4.90
N ALA A 153 12.14 6.54 -4.78
CA ALA A 153 13.02 5.78 -3.89
C ALA A 153 14.26 5.34 -4.68
N PHE A 154 15.45 5.72 -4.20
CA PHE A 154 16.73 5.42 -4.84
C PHE A 154 17.67 4.75 -3.86
N ASP A 155 18.33 3.68 -4.32
CA ASP A 155 19.45 3.05 -3.63
C ASP A 155 20.74 3.79 -4.02
N ILE A 156 21.34 4.47 -3.05
CA ILE A 156 22.50 5.33 -3.26
C ILE A 156 23.78 4.57 -2.91
N GLN A 157 24.61 4.29 -3.91
CA GLN A 157 25.85 3.55 -3.78
C GLN A 157 27.08 4.48 -3.69
N SER A 158 26.93 5.78 -4.05
CA SER A 158 28.02 6.76 -4.05
C SER A 158 27.51 8.19 -3.98
N GLU A 159 28.39 9.12 -3.57
CA GLU A 159 28.11 10.56 -3.61
C GLU A 159 27.75 11.06 -5.01
N ARG A 160 28.43 10.54 -6.05
CA ARG A 160 28.11 10.89 -7.44
C ARG A 160 26.67 10.55 -7.77
N GLN A 161 26.26 9.32 -7.49
CA GLN A 161 24.89 8.88 -7.74
C GLN A 161 23.87 9.71 -6.95
N PHE A 162 24.17 10.05 -5.69
CA PHE A 162 23.31 10.96 -4.92
C PHE A 162 23.10 12.27 -5.66
N ARG A 163 24.17 12.91 -6.16
CA ARG A 163 24.08 14.17 -6.90
C ARG A 163 23.30 14.04 -8.21
N ASP A 164 23.49 12.93 -8.92
CA ASP A 164 22.81 12.67 -10.19
C ASP A 164 21.28 12.54 -10.01
N VAL A 165 20.81 11.89 -8.91
CA VAL A 165 19.38 11.74 -8.65
C VAL A 165 18.72 12.97 -8.03
N MET A 166 19.49 13.91 -7.44
CA MET A 166 18.93 15.13 -6.81
C MET A 166 18.18 16.00 -7.81
N GLN A 167 18.59 16.04 -9.08
CA GLN A 167 17.86 16.79 -10.10
C GLN A 167 16.44 16.24 -10.26
N VAL A 168 16.29 14.91 -10.36
CA VAL A 168 14.98 14.25 -10.49
C VAL A 168 14.14 14.46 -9.23
N CYS A 169 14.75 14.40 -8.04
CA CYS A 169 14.09 14.67 -6.78
C CYS A 169 13.52 16.10 -6.73
N ARG A 170 14.31 17.10 -7.11
CA ARG A 170 13.90 18.52 -7.14
C ARG A 170 12.73 18.77 -8.10
N GLU A 171 12.76 18.15 -9.27
CA GLU A 171 11.74 18.35 -10.31
C GLU A 171 10.40 17.68 -9.99
N ARG A 172 10.40 16.58 -9.23
CA ARG A 172 9.22 15.71 -9.13
C ARG A 172 8.63 15.54 -7.73
N ALA A 173 9.38 15.89 -6.68
CA ALA A 173 8.91 15.65 -5.30
C ALA A 173 7.64 16.41 -4.96
N GLY A 174 7.49 17.65 -5.44
CA GLY A 174 6.39 18.54 -5.09
C GLY A 174 4.99 17.99 -5.39
N ALA A 175 4.85 17.12 -6.39
CA ALA A 175 3.54 16.55 -6.77
C ALA A 175 2.83 15.82 -5.61
N ILE A 176 3.58 15.23 -4.67
CA ILE A 176 3.02 14.50 -3.50
C ILE A 176 3.34 15.25 -2.21
N THR A 177 4.54 15.80 -2.07
CA THR A 177 4.97 16.44 -0.81
C THR A 177 4.26 17.74 -0.54
N ASP A 178 3.94 18.54 -1.56
CA ASP A 178 3.27 19.84 -1.37
C ASP A 178 1.80 19.70 -0.91
N PRO A 179 0.95 18.86 -1.53
CA PRO A 179 -0.38 18.60 -1.01
C PRO A 179 -0.38 17.98 0.40
N PHE A 180 0.61 17.12 0.70
CA PHE A 180 0.73 16.55 2.03
C PHE A 180 1.13 17.60 3.09
N ARG A 181 2.05 18.51 2.74
CA ARG A 181 2.45 19.63 3.59
C ARG A 181 1.29 20.59 3.83
N SER A 182 0.48 20.91 2.81
CA SER A 182 -0.73 21.73 2.97
C SER A 182 -1.64 21.14 4.04
N VAL A 183 -1.93 19.84 3.98
CA VAL A 183 -2.74 19.17 5.03
C VAL A 183 -2.12 19.35 6.42
N MET A 184 -0.82 19.21 6.58
CA MET A 184 -0.15 19.39 7.88
C MET A 184 -0.33 20.82 8.40
N THR A 185 -0.22 21.82 7.53
CA THR A 185 -0.39 23.22 7.87
C THR A 185 -1.85 23.56 8.21
N ASP A 186 -2.78 23.15 7.37
CA ASP A 186 -4.19 23.55 7.43
C ASP A 186 -4.93 22.89 8.59
N TYR A 187 -4.49 21.71 9.02
CA TYR A 187 -5.11 20.95 10.12
C TYR A 187 -4.32 21.00 11.44
N GLY A 188 -3.38 21.95 11.59
CA GLY A 188 -2.78 22.30 12.88
C GLY A 188 -1.79 21.30 13.43
N MET A 189 -1.00 20.67 12.56
CA MET A 189 0.09 19.78 12.98
C MET A 189 1.25 20.56 13.59
N PRO A 190 2.22 19.89 14.26
CA PRO A 190 3.40 20.56 14.81
C PRO A 190 4.09 21.43 13.78
N GLN A 191 4.20 22.73 14.07
CA GLN A 191 4.70 23.73 13.13
C GLN A 191 6.13 23.40 12.68
N GLU A 192 6.95 22.84 13.58
CA GLU A 192 8.31 22.44 13.29
C GLU A 192 8.40 21.39 12.17
N LEU A 193 7.39 20.52 12.05
CA LEU A 193 7.33 19.52 11.00
C LEU A 193 6.70 20.06 9.70
N ALA A 194 5.73 20.96 9.83
CA ALA A 194 5.10 21.59 8.68
C ALA A 194 6.06 22.55 7.95
N ASP A 195 6.89 23.27 8.71
CA ASP A 195 7.81 24.29 8.19
C ASP A 195 9.19 23.72 7.83
N MET A 196 9.49 22.44 8.15
CA MET A 196 10.79 21.89 7.84
C MET A 196 11.03 21.85 6.32
N PRO A 197 12.19 22.30 5.83
CA PRO A 197 12.52 22.25 4.41
C PRO A 197 12.83 20.85 3.91
N GLU A 198 13.16 19.94 4.84
CA GLU A 198 13.53 18.57 4.54
C GLU A 198 12.29 17.80 4.05
N THR A 199 12.28 17.49 2.76
CA THR A 199 11.19 16.76 2.11
C THR A 199 11.56 15.32 1.75
N PHE A 200 12.80 14.91 2.07
CA PHE A 200 13.31 13.56 1.88
C PHE A 200 13.86 12.98 3.18
N ILE A 201 13.87 11.66 3.23
CA ILE A 201 14.53 10.86 4.27
C ILE A 201 15.57 9.95 3.62
N ALA A 202 16.75 9.86 4.25
CA ALA A 202 17.78 8.87 3.96
C ALA A 202 17.78 7.81 5.06
N GLU A 203 17.90 6.53 4.68
CA GLU A 203 17.86 5.41 5.62
C GLU A 203 18.94 4.38 5.29
N SER A 204 19.62 3.82 6.32
CA SER A 204 20.53 2.70 6.12
C SER A 204 19.78 1.51 5.53
N PRO A 205 20.46 0.64 4.73
CA PRO A 205 19.80 -0.52 4.15
C PRO A 205 19.33 -1.50 5.22
N ILE A 206 18.14 -2.02 5.03
CA ILE A 206 17.61 -3.16 5.78
C ILE A 206 17.18 -4.23 4.78
N GLY A 207 17.17 -5.49 5.16
CA GLY A 207 16.85 -6.57 4.24
C GLY A 207 16.54 -7.88 4.94
N GLY A 208 16.35 -8.91 4.13
CA GLY A 208 15.96 -10.26 4.57
C GLY A 208 14.64 -10.70 3.98
N ALA A 209 13.96 -11.66 4.62
CA ALA A 209 12.62 -12.08 4.24
C ALA A 209 11.61 -10.98 4.56
N GLN A 210 10.92 -10.47 3.54
CA GLN A 210 9.90 -9.42 3.73
C GLN A 210 8.55 -10.03 4.04
N CYS A 211 7.85 -9.45 5.00
CA CYS A 211 6.46 -9.76 5.30
C CYS A 211 5.68 -8.53 5.76
N THR A 212 4.37 -8.69 5.79
CA THR A 212 3.42 -7.65 6.15
C THR A 212 2.45 -8.15 7.20
N LEU A 213 2.29 -7.41 8.30
CA LEU A 213 1.29 -7.67 9.31
C LEU A 213 0.02 -6.89 9.00
N GLU A 214 -1.12 -7.58 8.97
CA GLU A 214 -2.44 -6.97 8.91
C GLU A 214 -3.09 -6.95 10.29
N GLY A 215 -3.58 -5.78 10.69
CA GLY A 215 -4.15 -5.60 12.01
C GLY A 215 -5.12 -4.43 12.09
N TYR A 216 -5.60 -4.19 13.30
CA TYR A 216 -6.41 -3.02 13.63
C TYR A 216 -6.18 -2.59 15.07
N VAL A 217 -6.56 -1.35 15.36
CA VAL A 217 -6.70 -0.87 16.73
C VAL A 217 -8.17 -0.60 17.01
N TYR A 218 -8.64 -1.01 18.18
CA TYR A 218 -9.98 -0.73 18.65
C TYR A 218 -9.96 -0.45 20.15
N ASN A 219 -10.34 0.78 20.54
CA ASN A 219 -10.29 1.27 21.91
C ASN A 219 -8.92 1.00 22.60
N GLY A 220 -7.84 1.37 21.91
CA GLY A 220 -6.46 1.23 22.39
C GLY A 220 -5.90 -0.20 22.34
N GLN A 221 -6.68 -1.19 21.92
CA GLN A 221 -6.23 -2.58 21.79
C GLN A 221 -5.71 -2.83 20.38
N VAL A 222 -4.41 -3.09 20.23
CA VAL A 222 -3.77 -3.46 18.97
C VAL A 222 -3.94 -4.96 18.74
N VAL A 223 -4.58 -5.33 17.65
CA VAL A 223 -4.84 -6.71 17.24
C VAL A 223 -4.23 -6.95 15.87
N VAL A 224 -3.30 -7.92 15.76
CA VAL A 224 -2.81 -8.45 14.49
C VAL A 224 -3.57 -9.74 14.19
N TYR A 225 -4.18 -9.83 13.01
CA TYR A 225 -4.98 -10.98 12.61
C TYR A 225 -4.36 -11.79 11.46
N GLY A 226 -3.28 -11.32 10.87
CA GLY A 226 -2.57 -12.04 9.81
C GLY A 226 -1.18 -11.52 9.54
N VAL A 227 -0.32 -12.44 9.07
CA VAL A 227 1.02 -12.15 8.57
C VAL A 227 1.11 -12.73 7.17
N VAL A 228 1.47 -11.89 6.20
CA VAL A 228 1.54 -12.18 4.76
C VAL A 228 2.99 -12.09 4.31
N ASP A 229 3.50 -13.11 3.64
CA ASP A 229 4.84 -13.06 3.06
C ASP A 229 4.83 -12.24 1.77
N SER A 230 5.85 -11.41 1.59
CA SER A 230 6.06 -10.57 0.41
C SER A 230 7.27 -11.10 -0.36
N VAL A 231 7.03 -11.87 -1.41
CA VAL A 231 8.07 -12.50 -2.22
C VAL A 231 8.40 -11.62 -3.41
N ARG A 232 9.69 -11.34 -3.59
CA ARG A 232 10.17 -10.49 -4.69
C ARG A 232 10.59 -11.32 -5.90
N GLU A 233 10.66 -10.67 -7.05
CA GLU A 233 11.31 -11.19 -8.26
C GLU A 233 12.81 -11.40 -8.00
N PRO A 234 13.50 -12.20 -8.83
CA PRO A 234 14.94 -12.45 -8.67
C PRO A 234 15.82 -11.20 -8.70
N ASP A 235 15.35 -10.11 -9.34
CA ASP A 235 16.01 -8.80 -9.36
C ASP A 235 15.98 -8.08 -7.99
N GLY A 236 15.18 -8.58 -7.04
CA GLY A 236 15.04 -8.05 -5.69
C GLY A 236 14.20 -6.77 -5.58
N HIS A 237 13.68 -6.22 -6.68
CA HIS A 237 12.99 -4.93 -6.69
C HIS A 237 11.47 -5.06 -6.72
N SER A 238 10.91 -5.71 -7.73
CA SER A 238 9.47 -5.89 -7.88
C SER A 238 8.94 -7.06 -7.06
N PHE A 239 7.69 -6.96 -6.57
CA PHE A 239 7.03 -8.11 -5.96
C PHE A 239 6.57 -9.10 -7.02
N SER A 240 6.86 -10.39 -6.81
CA SER A 240 6.33 -11.48 -7.63
C SER A 240 5.01 -12.00 -7.07
N ARG A 241 4.87 -12.05 -5.75
CA ARG A 241 3.63 -12.47 -5.09
C ARG A 241 3.56 -12.14 -3.61
N TYR A 242 2.34 -12.13 -3.08
CA TYR A 242 2.06 -12.22 -1.66
C TYR A 242 1.52 -13.60 -1.33
N GLU A 243 1.93 -14.20 -0.20
CA GLU A 243 1.50 -15.53 0.26
C GLU A 243 0.93 -15.45 1.67
N TYR A 244 -0.22 -16.08 1.91
CA TYR A 244 -0.88 -16.11 3.20
C TYR A 244 -1.36 -17.52 3.57
N PRO A 245 -1.20 -17.95 4.83
CA PRO A 245 -0.48 -17.30 5.92
C PRO A 245 1.03 -17.39 5.72
N SER A 246 1.76 -16.52 6.42
CA SER A 246 3.22 -16.49 6.39
C SER A 246 3.84 -17.82 6.78
N PHE A 247 4.94 -18.17 6.10
CA PHE A 247 5.78 -19.34 6.40
C PHE A 247 6.89 -19.04 7.41
N LEU A 248 7.04 -17.78 7.85
CA LEU A 248 7.99 -17.43 8.90
C LEU A 248 7.65 -18.18 10.20
N PRO A 249 8.66 -18.58 11.00
CA PRO A 249 8.44 -19.19 12.31
C PRO A 249 7.55 -18.30 13.19
N LEU A 250 6.65 -18.93 13.96
CA LEU A 250 5.72 -18.19 14.84
C LEU A 250 6.45 -17.29 15.84
N GLU A 251 7.63 -17.70 16.31
CA GLU A 251 8.47 -16.89 17.20
C GLU A 251 8.86 -15.56 16.56
N ILE A 252 9.24 -15.58 15.28
CA ILE A 252 9.60 -14.38 14.52
C ILE A 252 8.36 -13.51 14.30
N GLN A 253 7.23 -14.13 13.94
CA GLN A 253 5.97 -13.41 13.81
C GLN A 253 5.57 -12.71 15.12
N HIS A 254 5.75 -13.35 16.28
CA HIS A 254 5.46 -12.75 17.58
C HIS A 254 6.37 -11.55 17.88
N ARG A 255 7.69 -11.65 17.58
CA ARG A 255 8.63 -10.53 17.72
C ARG A 255 8.18 -9.33 16.87
N MET A 256 7.78 -9.56 15.62
CA MET A 256 7.25 -8.51 14.73
C MET A 256 5.96 -7.89 15.29
N ILE A 257 5.05 -8.71 15.83
CA ILE A 257 3.80 -8.24 16.44
C ILE A 257 4.08 -7.34 17.64
N ASP A 258 5.06 -7.66 18.47
CA ASP A 258 5.41 -6.84 19.64
C ASP A 258 6.02 -5.51 19.22
N VAL A 259 6.90 -5.49 18.21
CA VAL A 259 7.45 -4.27 17.61
C VAL A 259 6.34 -3.40 17.00
N ALA A 260 5.45 -3.97 16.19
CA ALA A 260 4.31 -3.26 15.61
C ALA A 260 3.40 -2.66 16.67
N ARG A 261 3.10 -3.44 17.73
CA ARG A 261 2.26 -2.98 18.84
C ARG A 261 2.85 -1.77 19.57
N ALA A 262 4.17 -1.78 19.79
CA ALA A 262 4.86 -0.66 20.43
C ALA A 262 4.80 0.60 19.54
N ALA A 263 5.12 0.49 18.25
CA ALA A 263 5.13 1.60 17.31
C ALA A 263 3.73 2.24 17.14
N ILE A 264 2.70 1.41 16.97
CA ILE A 264 1.32 1.87 16.76
C ILE A 264 0.77 2.56 18.01
N LYS A 265 1.03 2.01 19.20
CA LYS A 265 0.64 2.64 20.46
C LYS A 265 1.33 3.99 20.66
N GLN A 266 2.63 4.10 20.33
CA GLN A 266 3.39 5.35 20.43
C GLN A 266 2.80 6.44 19.53
N ALA A 267 2.33 6.09 18.33
CA ALA A 267 1.67 7.04 17.44
C ALA A 267 0.29 7.53 17.96
N GLY A 268 -0.30 6.83 18.95
CA GLY A 268 -1.65 7.12 19.43
C GLY A 268 -2.74 6.73 18.43
N PHE A 269 -2.43 5.81 17.51
CA PHE A 269 -3.35 5.37 16.46
C PHE A 269 -4.45 4.46 17.04
N ASP A 270 -5.74 4.75 16.73
CA ASP A 270 -6.88 4.00 17.26
C ASP A 270 -8.06 4.00 16.29
N ASN A 271 -8.98 3.07 16.49
CA ASN A 271 -10.22 2.89 15.74
C ASN A 271 -10.03 2.82 14.20
N ALA A 272 -8.96 2.17 13.77
CA ALA A 272 -8.60 2.05 12.37
C ALA A 272 -7.78 0.78 12.09
N PRO A 273 -7.80 0.28 10.84
CA PRO A 273 -6.92 -0.79 10.40
C PRO A 273 -5.52 -0.27 10.15
N PHE A 274 -4.55 -1.18 10.20
CA PHE A 274 -3.17 -0.91 9.83
C PHE A 274 -2.54 -2.08 9.10
N ASN A 275 -1.48 -1.76 8.37
CA ASN A 275 -0.59 -2.69 7.71
C ASN A 275 0.85 -2.30 8.07
N VAL A 276 1.66 -3.23 8.55
CA VAL A 276 3.06 -2.95 8.93
C VAL A 276 4.00 -3.88 8.18
N GLU A 277 4.94 -3.29 7.48
CA GLU A 277 5.92 -4.03 6.69
C GLU A 277 7.20 -4.25 7.49
N PHE A 278 7.73 -5.48 7.39
CA PHE A 278 8.93 -5.92 8.09
C PHE A 278 9.89 -6.64 7.17
N PHE A 279 11.18 -6.59 7.54
CA PHE A 279 12.17 -7.57 7.10
C PHE A 279 12.64 -8.41 8.28
N TYR A 280 12.86 -9.69 8.02
CA TYR A 280 13.57 -10.59 8.92
C TYR A 280 14.91 -10.96 8.32
N ASP A 281 15.98 -10.41 8.90
CA ASP A 281 17.34 -10.80 8.57
C ASP A 281 17.67 -12.11 9.30
N GLN A 282 17.67 -13.21 8.55
CA GLN A 282 17.97 -14.54 9.10
C GLN A 282 19.42 -14.69 9.55
N THR A 283 20.35 -13.92 8.95
CA THR A 283 21.78 -14.00 9.28
C THR A 283 22.08 -13.35 10.62
N ALA A 284 21.48 -12.18 10.85
CA ALA A 284 21.63 -11.44 12.11
C ALA A 284 20.58 -11.85 13.16
N ASP A 285 19.61 -12.71 12.84
CA ASP A 285 18.42 -13.00 13.64
C ASP A 285 17.71 -11.72 14.09
N HIS A 286 17.51 -10.79 13.17
CA HIS A 286 17.01 -9.47 13.49
C HIS A 286 15.72 -9.11 12.73
N VAL A 287 14.80 -8.41 13.42
CA VAL A 287 13.54 -7.91 12.87
C VAL A 287 13.65 -6.41 12.63
N TRP A 288 13.47 -6.00 11.38
CA TRP A 288 13.48 -4.59 10.96
C TRP A 288 12.07 -4.13 10.58
N LEU A 289 11.59 -3.05 11.18
CA LEU A 289 10.37 -2.37 10.76
C LEU A 289 10.69 -1.48 9.55
N LEU A 290 10.06 -1.79 8.41
CA LEU A 290 10.22 -1.00 7.19
C LEU A 290 9.29 0.21 7.18
N GLU A 291 7.97 -0.02 7.32
CA GLU A 291 6.95 1.05 7.21
C GLU A 291 5.66 0.66 7.93
N VAL A 292 4.96 1.66 8.47
CA VAL A 292 3.60 1.51 9.00
C VAL A 292 2.66 2.23 8.06
N ASN A 293 1.72 1.49 7.49
CA ASN A 293 0.66 2.02 6.64
C ASN A 293 -0.64 2.07 7.46
N PRO A 294 -1.25 3.25 7.71
CA PRO A 294 -2.46 3.37 8.53
C PRO A 294 -3.73 3.02 7.76
N ARG A 295 -3.69 1.87 7.10
CA ARG A 295 -4.78 1.27 6.32
C ARG A 295 -4.56 -0.23 6.16
N ALA A 296 -5.62 -0.99 5.88
CA ALA A 296 -5.45 -2.37 5.44
C ALA A 296 -4.99 -2.44 3.98
N SER A 297 -4.27 -3.49 3.60
CA SER A 297 -3.89 -3.72 2.20
C SER A 297 -5.03 -4.36 1.42
N GLN A 298 -5.62 -3.64 0.47
CA GLN A 298 -6.64 -4.20 -0.43
C GLN A 298 -6.12 -5.42 -1.21
N SER A 299 -4.81 -5.47 -1.49
CA SER A 299 -4.16 -6.58 -2.21
C SER A 299 -4.26 -7.92 -1.47
N HIS A 300 -4.48 -7.89 -0.16
CA HIS A 300 -4.59 -9.08 0.68
C HIS A 300 -6.04 -9.55 0.89
N ALA A 301 -7.05 -8.77 0.48
CA ALA A 301 -8.44 -9.05 0.78
C ALA A 301 -8.91 -10.43 0.29
N ASP A 302 -8.49 -10.83 -0.92
CA ASP A 302 -8.84 -12.12 -1.49
C ASP A 302 -8.12 -13.29 -0.81
N LEU A 303 -6.87 -13.09 -0.35
CA LEU A 303 -6.13 -14.09 0.42
C LEU A 303 -6.86 -14.43 1.72
N PHE A 304 -7.28 -13.39 2.46
CA PHE A 304 -8.07 -13.59 3.68
C PHE A 304 -9.41 -14.26 3.37
N HIS A 305 -10.09 -13.87 2.29
CA HIS A 305 -11.32 -14.55 1.87
C HIS A 305 -11.10 -16.04 1.63
N LYS A 306 -10.06 -16.44 0.90
CA LYS A 306 -9.75 -17.82 0.60
C LYS A 306 -9.45 -18.67 1.83
N VAL A 307 -8.74 -18.09 2.83
CA VAL A 307 -8.31 -18.81 4.03
C VAL A 307 -9.32 -18.69 5.19
N HIS A 308 -9.98 -17.54 5.34
CA HIS A 308 -10.92 -17.29 6.45
C HIS A 308 -12.40 -17.34 6.04
N GLY A 309 -12.69 -17.35 4.73
CA GLY A 309 -14.07 -17.30 4.22
C GLY A 309 -14.66 -15.88 4.16
N VAL A 310 -13.93 -14.89 4.66
CA VAL A 310 -14.35 -13.47 4.68
C VAL A 310 -13.18 -12.58 4.29
N PRO A 311 -13.32 -11.64 3.35
CA PRO A 311 -12.31 -10.63 3.09
C PRO A 311 -12.05 -9.78 4.34
N HIS A 312 -10.79 -9.40 4.59
CA HIS A 312 -10.45 -8.57 5.74
C HIS A 312 -11.03 -7.15 5.67
N LEU A 313 -11.57 -6.73 4.53
CA LEU A 313 -12.34 -5.49 4.41
C LEU A 313 -13.54 -5.45 5.38
N SER A 314 -14.00 -6.60 5.90
CA SER A 314 -14.99 -6.67 6.97
C SER A 314 -14.55 -5.95 8.24
N VAL A 315 -13.24 -5.97 8.54
CA VAL A 315 -12.62 -5.24 9.66
C VAL A 315 -12.79 -3.74 9.48
N ILE A 316 -12.54 -3.24 8.28
CA ILE A 316 -12.68 -1.80 7.94
C ILE A 316 -14.12 -1.34 8.15
N VAL A 317 -15.09 -2.15 7.68
CA VAL A 317 -16.53 -1.85 7.81
C VAL A 317 -16.96 -1.81 9.27
N ASP A 318 -16.51 -2.77 10.09
CA ASP A 318 -16.85 -2.78 11.52
C ASP A 318 -16.24 -1.56 12.24
N LEU A 319 -14.98 -1.22 11.97
CA LEU A 319 -14.33 -0.04 12.54
C LEU A 319 -15.01 1.28 12.13
N ALA A 320 -15.36 1.43 10.84
CA ALA A 320 -16.07 2.61 10.35
C ALA A 320 -17.45 2.80 11.03
N LEU A 321 -18.04 1.70 11.53
CA LEU A 321 -19.28 1.71 12.30
C LEU A 321 -19.05 1.81 13.82
N GLY A 322 -17.80 1.98 14.28
CA GLY A 322 -17.45 2.01 15.71
C GLY A 322 -17.68 0.66 16.41
N ARG A 323 -17.63 -0.44 15.67
CA ARG A 323 -17.84 -1.78 16.21
C ARG A 323 -16.52 -2.53 16.35
N LYS A 324 -16.41 -3.36 17.39
CA LYS A 324 -15.27 -4.26 17.49
C LYS A 324 -15.32 -5.29 16.36
N PRO A 325 -14.27 -5.39 15.53
CA PRO A 325 -14.21 -6.41 14.48
C PRO A 325 -14.31 -7.82 15.04
N LYS A 326 -14.97 -8.70 14.29
CA LYS A 326 -15.06 -10.11 14.66
C LYS A 326 -13.70 -10.78 14.45
N PRO A 327 -13.35 -11.81 15.25
CA PRO A 327 -12.16 -12.61 15.01
C PRO A 327 -12.16 -13.19 13.59
N MET A 328 -10.97 -13.28 12.99
CA MET A 328 -10.76 -13.90 11.69
C MET A 328 -10.54 -15.42 11.90
N ASP A 329 -11.63 -16.17 11.93
CA ASP A 329 -11.57 -17.64 12.07
C ASP A 329 -11.26 -18.30 10.74
N ARG A 330 -10.48 -19.40 10.74
CA ARG A 330 -10.06 -20.12 9.52
C ARG A 330 -11.19 -21.06 9.02
N HIS A 331 -12.20 -20.47 8.38
CA HIS A 331 -13.33 -21.19 7.79
C HIS A 331 -13.37 -21.10 6.25
N GLY A 332 -12.31 -20.59 5.63
CA GLY A 332 -12.18 -20.54 4.17
C GLY A 332 -11.96 -21.92 3.56
N LYS A 333 -12.09 -21.98 2.26
CA LYS A 333 -11.94 -23.22 1.49
C LYS A 333 -10.49 -23.73 1.45
N TRP A 334 -9.51 -22.83 1.58
CA TRP A 334 -8.11 -23.10 1.30
C TRP A 334 -7.23 -22.93 2.55
N ASN A 335 -6.17 -23.74 2.64
CA ASN A 335 -5.19 -23.62 3.71
C ASN A 335 -4.24 -22.45 3.50
N VAL A 336 -3.90 -22.19 2.23
CA VAL A 336 -2.99 -21.13 1.78
C VAL A 336 -3.61 -20.39 0.58
N ALA A 337 -3.19 -19.16 0.40
CA ALA A 337 -3.59 -18.34 -0.74
C ALA A 337 -2.43 -17.47 -1.19
N ALA A 338 -2.40 -17.12 -2.47
CA ALA A 338 -1.44 -16.18 -3.02
C ALA A 338 -2.10 -15.16 -3.95
N HIS A 339 -1.56 -13.97 -3.95
CA HIS A 339 -1.76 -12.94 -4.95
C HIS A 339 -0.47 -12.85 -5.78
N LEU A 340 -0.52 -13.24 -7.04
CA LEU A 340 0.62 -13.30 -7.94
C LEU A 340 0.50 -12.18 -8.96
N PHE A 341 1.63 -11.49 -9.22
CA PHE A 341 1.72 -10.41 -10.17
C PHE A 341 2.28 -10.91 -11.49
N LEU A 342 1.50 -10.81 -12.56
CA LEU A 342 2.05 -11.03 -13.89
C LEU A 342 2.66 -9.72 -14.38
N ARG A 343 3.98 -9.70 -14.52
CA ARG A 343 4.77 -8.49 -14.83
C ARG A 343 5.44 -8.56 -16.18
N HIS A 344 5.70 -7.39 -16.74
CA HIS A 344 6.56 -7.20 -17.89
C HIS A 344 7.69 -6.23 -17.55
N PHE A 345 8.91 -6.57 -17.94
CA PHE A 345 10.09 -5.76 -17.72
C PHE A 345 10.48 -5.09 -19.05
N GLY A 346 10.59 -3.77 -19.04
CA GLY A 346 10.80 -2.95 -20.22
C GLY A 346 9.50 -2.35 -20.80
N ASP A 347 9.66 -1.33 -21.65
CA ASP A 347 8.53 -0.66 -22.30
C ASP A 347 8.06 -1.44 -23.54
N GLY A 348 6.82 -1.23 -23.93
CA GLY A 348 6.21 -1.84 -25.10
C GLY A 348 4.73 -1.50 -25.27
N ARG A 349 4.19 -1.92 -26.39
CA ARG A 349 2.77 -1.78 -26.69
C ARG A 349 2.03 -3.10 -26.54
N VAL A 350 0.93 -3.09 -25.84
CA VAL A 350 0.07 -4.26 -25.65
C VAL A 350 -0.67 -4.56 -26.97
N VAL A 351 -0.23 -5.59 -27.71
CA VAL A 351 -0.88 -5.98 -28.96
C VAL A 351 -1.99 -7.01 -28.75
N ARG A 352 -1.88 -7.80 -27.68
CA ARG A 352 -2.91 -8.77 -27.31
C ARG A 352 -3.07 -8.87 -25.78
N VAL A 353 -4.32 -8.95 -25.36
CA VAL A 353 -4.74 -9.33 -23.99
C VAL A 353 -5.50 -10.66 -24.03
N PRO A 354 -5.63 -11.38 -22.90
CA PRO A 354 -6.43 -12.59 -22.83
C PRO A 354 -7.86 -12.39 -23.34
N THR A 355 -8.33 -13.33 -24.13
CA THR A 355 -9.71 -13.29 -24.65
C THR A 355 -10.72 -13.65 -23.56
N ARG A 356 -11.98 -13.20 -23.71
CA ARG A 356 -13.06 -13.61 -22.83
C ARG A 356 -13.21 -15.13 -22.77
N GLN A 357 -13.05 -15.81 -23.91
CA GLN A 357 -13.11 -17.27 -23.96
C GLN A 357 -12.00 -17.94 -23.12
N ALA A 358 -10.77 -17.39 -23.15
CA ALA A 358 -9.67 -17.87 -22.33
C ALA A 358 -9.98 -17.68 -20.83
N MET A 359 -10.51 -16.50 -20.45
CA MET A 359 -10.93 -16.20 -19.08
C MET A 359 -12.06 -17.15 -18.62
N ASP A 360 -13.08 -17.39 -19.46
CA ASP A 360 -14.18 -18.32 -19.16
C ASP A 360 -13.67 -19.77 -19.03
N HIS A 361 -12.68 -20.17 -19.83
CA HIS A 361 -12.07 -21.49 -19.75
C HIS A 361 -11.27 -21.66 -18.44
N LEU A 362 -10.46 -20.68 -18.09
CA LEU A 362 -9.73 -20.68 -16.82
C LEU A 362 -10.70 -20.74 -15.63
N GLY A 363 -11.75 -19.91 -15.63
CA GLY A 363 -12.77 -19.89 -14.58
C GLY A 363 -13.51 -21.21 -14.40
N LYS A 364 -13.71 -22.01 -15.49
CA LYS A 364 -14.29 -23.35 -15.39
C LYS A 364 -13.34 -24.37 -14.76
N ARG A 365 -12.04 -24.26 -15.04
CA ARG A 365 -11.01 -25.16 -14.50
C ARG A 365 -10.62 -24.79 -13.07
N GLN A 366 -10.56 -23.50 -12.79
CA GLN A 366 -10.15 -22.93 -11.51
C GLN A 366 -11.19 -21.91 -11.02
N PRO A 367 -12.38 -22.35 -10.57
CA PRO A 367 -13.50 -21.45 -10.27
C PRO A 367 -13.22 -20.46 -9.12
N ASP A 368 -12.25 -20.76 -8.25
CA ASP A 368 -11.85 -19.89 -7.14
C ASP A 368 -10.66 -18.98 -7.49
N THR A 369 -10.10 -19.09 -8.70
CA THR A 369 -9.04 -18.18 -9.16
C THR A 369 -9.69 -16.90 -9.68
N ARG A 370 -9.28 -15.75 -9.12
CA ARG A 370 -9.69 -14.44 -9.62
C ARG A 370 -8.54 -13.83 -10.41
N VAL A 371 -8.88 -13.21 -11.52
CA VAL A 371 -7.91 -12.51 -12.37
C VAL A 371 -8.40 -11.09 -12.63
N LYS A 372 -7.54 -10.11 -12.39
CA LYS A 372 -7.73 -8.71 -12.77
C LYS A 372 -6.69 -8.36 -13.83
N ILE A 373 -7.14 -7.98 -15.02
CA ILE A 373 -6.26 -7.50 -16.08
C ILE A 373 -6.12 -5.98 -15.94
N ASP A 374 -4.89 -5.49 -15.90
CA ASP A 374 -4.57 -4.08 -15.62
C ASP A 374 -4.18 -3.30 -16.89
N VAL A 375 -4.13 -3.96 -18.04
CA VAL A 375 -3.76 -3.37 -19.34
C VAL A 375 -4.83 -3.62 -20.39
N ALA A 376 -4.89 -2.72 -21.37
CA ALA A 376 -5.79 -2.84 -22.53
C ALA A 376 -5.00 -2.96 -23.84
N LYS A 377 -5.60 -3.63 -24.85
CA LYS A 377 -5.01 -3.71 -26.18
C LYS A 377 -4.79 -2.31 -26.79
N GLY A 378 -3.61 -2.09 -27.33
CA GLY A 378 -3.18 -0.83 -27.95
C GLY A 378 -2.52 0.14 -26.95
N GLN A 379 -2.59 -0.14 -25.65
CA GLN A 379 -1.98 0.69 -24.61
C GLN A 379 -0.46 0.53 -24.61
N ARG A 380 0.26 1.64 -24.42
CA ARG A 380 1.69 1.63 -24.16
C ARG A 380 1.94 1.44 -22.68
N LEU A 381 2.89 0.59 -22.31
CA LEU A 381 3.18 0.30 -20.91
C LEU A 381 3.72 1.52 -20.16
N ALA A 382 4.56 2.33 -20.81
CA ALA A 382 5.08 3.58 -20.23
C ALA A 382 3.99 4.61 -19.88
N ASP A 383 2.81 4.53 -20.51
CA ASP A 383 1.69 5.44 -20.22
C ASP A 383 0.85 4.97 -19.00
N LEU A 384 1.15 3.78 -18.46
CA LEU A 384 0.47 3.26 -17.26
C LEU A 384 0.86 4.08 -16.04
N ARG A 385 -0.14 4.62 -15.35
CA ARG A 385 0.04 5.30 -14.08
C ARG A 385 0.15 4.29 -12.93
N ASN A 386 0.77 4.70 -11.85
CA ASN A 386 0.82 3.94 -10.58
C ASN A 386 1.49 2.55 -10.69
N GLN A 387 2.47 2.40 -11.56
CA GLN A 387 3.34 1.24 -11.62
C GLN A 387 4.51 1.36 -10.62
N ASP A 388 5.19 0.24 -10.32
CA ASP A 388 6.46 0.34 -9.61
C ASP A 388 7.57 0.89 -10.54
N SER A 389 8.73 1.20 -9.97
CA SER A 389 9.82 1.82 -10.74
C SER A 389 10.59 0.86 -11.64
N TYR A 390 10.26 -0.43 -11.66
CA TYR A 390 11.10 -1.47 -12.26
C TYR A 390 10.36 -2.34 -13.29
N SER A 391 9.02 -2.42 -13.21
CA SER A 391 8.21 -3.29 -14.03
C SER A 391 6.79 -2.77 -14.26
N TYR A 392 6.04 -3.41 -15.15
CA TYR A 392 4.63 -3.13 -15.42
C TYR A 392 3.77 -4.31 -15.04
N GLU A 393 2.71 -4.08 -14.26
CA GLU A 393 1.70 -5.08 -13.94
C GLU A 393 0.76 -5.28 -15.14
N LEU A 394 0.76 -6.47 -15.72
CA LEU A 394 -0.18 -6.85 -16.78
C LEU A 394 -1.46 -7.42 -16.22
N ALA A 395 -1.35 -8.21 -15.16
CA ALA A 395 -2.48 -8.80 -14.47
C ALA A 395 -2.14 -9.17 -13.02
N ASN A 396 -3.19 -9.17 -12.19
CA ASN A 396 -3.18 -9.64 -10.81
C ASN A 396 -3.99 -10.93 -10.72
N ILE A 397 -3.38 -12.03 -10.19
CA ILE A 397 -3.95 -13.36 -10.14
C ILE A 397 -4.03 -13.83 -8.70
N TYR A 398 -5.23 -14.17 -8.22
CA TYR A 398 -5.48 -14.57 -6.84
C TYR A 398 -5.86 -16.06 -6.80
N ILE A 399 -5.02 -16.88 -6.17
CA ILE A 399 -5.13 -18.35 -6.16
C ILE A 399 -5.21 -18.86 -4.73
N GLY A 400 -6.09 -19.82 -4.47
CA GLY A 400 -6.13 -20.60 -3.24
C GLY A 400 -5.66 -22.04 -3.49
N GLY A 401 -4.98 -22.63 -2.51
CA GLY A 401 -4.46 -23.98 -2.57
C GLY A 401 -4.47 -24.69 -1.21
N ARG A 402 -4.27 -26.01 -1.23
CA ARG A 402 -4.03 -26.82 -0.03
C ARG A 402 -2.63 -26.54 0.54
N ASP A 403 -1.70 -26.27 -0.38
CA ASP A 403 -0.31 -25.96 -0.11
C ASP A 403 0.28 -25.05 -1.21
N ARG A 404 1.53 -24.67 -1.05
CA ARG A 404 2.25 -23.79 -2.00
C ARG A 404 2.47 -24.44 -3.36
N ALA A 405 2.70 -25.75 -3.41
CA ALA A 405 2.94 -26.46 -4.67
C ALA A 405 1.68 -26.38 -5.55
N GLU A 406 0.50 -26.63 -4.98
CA GLU A 406 -0.77 -26.50 -5.73
C GLU A 406 -1.02 -25.06 -6.23
N ILE A 407 -0.61 -24.04 -5.48
CA ILE A 407 -0.70 -22.64 -5.92
C ILE A 407 0.16 -22.41 -7.17
N LEU A 408 1.42 -22.90 -7.16
CA LEU A 408 2.33 -22.74 -8.28
C LEU A 408 1.86 -23.50 -9.52
N ASP A 409 1.38 -24.74 -9.36
CA ASP A 409 0.81 -25.52 -10.45
C ASP A 409 -0.41 -24.81 -11.09
N LYS A 410 -1.30 -24.25 -10.27
CA LYS A 410 -2.43 -23.48 -10.75
C LYS A 410 -2.01 -22.17 -11.43
N TYR A 411 -0.96 -21.56 -10.95
CA TYR A 411 -0.39 -20.35 -11.55
C TYR A 411 0.16 -20.65 -12.94
N ASP A 412 0.93 -21.72 -13.12
CA ASP A 412 1.45 -22.13 -14.42
C ASP A 412 0.33 -22.43 -15.42
N GLU A 413 -0.76 -23.09 -14.98
CA GLU A 413 -1.95 -23.27 -15.80
C GLU A 413 -2.62 -21.93 -16.17
N ALA A 414 -2.69 -20.99 -15.23
CA ALA A 414 -3.24 -19.66 -15.49
C ALA A 414 -2.39 -18.89 -16.51
N LEU A 415 -1.07 -18.92 -16.38
CA LEU A 415 -0.15 -18.29 -17.34
C LEU A 415 -0.31 -18.85 -18.74
N ALA A 416 -0.48 -20.18 -18.88
CA ALA A 416 -0.73 -20.82 -20.17
C ALA A 416 -2.03 -20.35 -20.84
N ALA A 417 -3.05 -20.01 -20.03
CA ALA A 417 -4.33 -19.50 -20.52
C ALA A 417 -4.32 -17.99 -20.77
N LEU A 418 -3.59 -17.21 -19.94
CA LEU A 418 -3.54 -15.75 -19.96
C LEU A 418 -2.44 -15.25 -20.89
N GLN A 419 -2.61 -15.44 -22.19
CA GLN A 419 -1.61 -15.04 -23.17
C GLN A 419 -1.69 -13.55 -23.48
N PHE A 420 -0.68 -12.81 -22.98
CA PHE A 420 -0.39 -11.44 -23.39
C PHE A 420 0.64 -11.45 -24.52
N GLU A 421 0.60 -10.43 -25.38
CA GLU A 421 1.63 -10.18 -26.36
C GLU A 421 1.98 -8.69 -26.31
N ILE A 422 3.25 -8.41 -26.05
CA ILE A 422 3.80 -7.07 -25.94
C ILE A 422 4.81 -6.90 -27.06
N GLU A 423 4.60 -5.92 -27.92
CA GLU A 423 5.55 -5.51 -28.95
C GLU A 423 6.50 -4.48 -28.34
N PRO A 424 7.82 -4.77 -28.26
CA PRO A 424 8.79 -3.83 -27.71
C PRO A 424 8.77 -2.52 -28.51
N GLU A 425 8.71 -1.39 -27.82
CA GLU A 425 8.92 -0.08 -28.45
C GLU A 425 10.38 0.36 -28.27
N THR A 426 11.03 0.68 -29.39
CA THR A 426 12.47 0.99 -29.46
C THR A 426 12.82 2.41 -29.01
N HIS A 427 11.92 3.11 -28.34
CA HIS A 427 12.22 4.43 -27.80
C HIS A 427 12.48 4.33 -26.31
N ASP A 428 13.69 4.73 -25.96
CA ASP A 428 14.29 4.81 -24.63
C ASP A 428 13.62 5.90 -23.77
N VAL A 429 12.33 5.72 -23.48
CA VAL A 429 11.64 6.48 -22.43
C VAL A 429 11.34 5.50 -21.30
N ARG A 430 12.22 5.50 -20.35
CA ARG A 430 12.09 4.69 -19.13
C ARG A 430 10.81 5.10 -18.39
N PRO A 431 10.03 4.16 -17.84
CA PRO A 431 8.91 4.47 -16.98
C PRO A 431 9.39 5.34 -15.81
N ASN A 432 8.79 6.49 -15.65
CA ASN A 432 9.14 7.54 -14.67
C ASN A 432 10.49 8.20 -14.90
N GLU A 433 11.05 8.10 -16.22
CA GLU A 433 12.47 8.26 -16.20
C GLU A 433 12.91 7.73 -14.84
N ARG A 434 12.67 6.47 -14.74
CA ARG A 434 13.00 5.62 -13.62
C ARG A 434 14.42 5.91 -13.36
N ALA A 435 14.82 5.95 -12.14
CA ALA A 435 16.19 6.22 -11.75
C ALA A 435 17.13 5.70 -12.85
N PRO A 436 18.02 6.50 -13.40
CA PRO A 436 18.91 6.01 -14.41
C PRO A 436 19.51 4.73 -13.85
N LEU A 437 19.21 3.57 -14.49
CA LEU A 437 20.09 2.43 -14.35
C LEU A 437 21.39 2.95 -14.89
N LEU A 438 22.29 3.31 -14.01
CA LEU A 438 23.64 3.68 -14.39
C LEU A 438 24.26 2.39 -14.93
N ASP A 439 24.24 2.29 -16.27
CA ASP A 439 25.12 1.38 -16.96
C ASP A 439 26.53 1.81 -16.65
N GLU A 440 27.32 0.88 -16.08
CA GLU A 440 28.77 0.85 -15.78
C GLU A 440 29.29 1.85 -14.75
#